data_1785297b47b2285ec90ec54d5212d5a8
#
_entry.id   1785297b47b2285ec90ec54d5212d5a8
#
_cell.length_a   1.000
_cell.length_b   1.000
_cell.length_c   1.000
_cell.angle_alpha   90.00
_cell.angle_beta   90.00
_cell.angle_gamma   90.00
#
_symmetry.space_group_name_H-M   'P 1'
#
loop_
_entity.id
_entity.type
_entity.pdbx_description
1 polymer ?
#
loop_
_entity_poly.entity_id
_entity_poly.type
_entity_poly.pdbx_seq_one_letter_code
_entity_poly.pdbx_strand_id
1 'polypeptide(L)'
;DTQKVMLKTMAEYHLDVGISLVFSKMDEFYRAYQQARTVLEWNHRIPDNLKKEISWDQRYPMEHQIHRYSEIEFYEMMNKIKEPEKLADYIHPALYRLNKYDQRTGNELYHTLEVYLQCFHNNKETANILCIHRNSLAYRMEKIIEIGKADLNDPMTEFLLRMSFKLVEYLKIRDLDLP
;
A
#
# COMPACT_ATOMS: atom_id res chain seq x y z
N ASP A 1 -14.42 -27.89 -1.66
CA ASP A 1 -13.96 -26.54 -1.28
C ASP A 1 -12.43 -26.53 -1.20
N THR A 2 -11.79 -26.65 -2.36
CA THR A 2 -10.35 -26.85 -2.54
C THR A 2 -9.53 -25.73 -1.91
N GLN A 3 -10.01 -24.48 -1.97
CA GLN A 3 -9.31 -23.31 -1.43
C GLN A 3 -9.19 -23.39 0.11
N LYS A 4 -10.25 -23.79 0.81
CA LYS A 4 -10.22 -23.96 2.27
C LYS A 4 -9.24 -25.05 2.71
N VAL A 5 -9.19 -26.15 1.97
CA VAL A 5 -8.25 -27.24 2.25
C VAL A 5 -6.83 -26.76 2.05
N MET A 6 -6.55 -26.05 0.95
CA MET A 6 -5.22 -25.48 0.66
C MET A 6 -4.77 -24.52 1.76
N LEU A 7 -5.61 -23.55 2.15
CA LEU A 7 -5.29 -22.59 3.21
C LEU A 7 -5.02 -23.27 4.56
N LYS A 8 -5.83 -24.29 4.91
CA LYS A 8 -5.61 -25.07 6.13
C LYS A 8 -4.28 -25.80 6.10
N THR A 9 -3.94 -26.45 4.99
CA THR A 9 -2.66 -27.15 4.81
C THR A 9 -1.49 -26.19 4.88
N MET A 10 -1.60 -25.02 4.24
CA MET A 10 -0.56 -23.98 4.29
C MET A 10 -0.30 -23.51 5.74
N ALA A 11 -1.36 -23.25 6.49
CA ALA A 11 -1.26 -22.84 7.90
C ALA A 11 -0.64 -23.94 8.77
N GLU A 12 -1.02 -25.22 8.58
CA GLU A 12 -0.53 -26.37 9.34
C GLU A 12 0.96 -26.63 9.11
N TYR A 13 1.44 -26.43 7.87
CA TYR A 13 2.84 -26.68 7.51
C TYR A 13 3.69 -25.41 7.39
N HIS A 14 3.16 -24.25 7.78
CA HIS A 14 3.85 -22.95 7.68
C HIS A 14 4.42 -22.68 6.27
N LEU A 15 3.60 -22.93 5.23
CA LEU A 15 3.99 -22.75 3.84
C LEU A 15 3.59 -21.37 3.32
N ASP A 16 4.55 -20.68 2.71
CA ASP A 16 4.28 -19.47 1.92
C ASP A 16 4.11 -19.81 0.44
N VAL A 17 3.16 -19.16 -0.24
CA VAL A 17 2.88 -19.36 -1.66
C VAL A 17 3.05 -18.05 -2.42
N GLY A 18 3.95 -18.06 -3.40
CA GLY A 18 4.12 -16.96 -4.35
C GLY A 18 3.27 -17.18 -5.60
N ILE A 19 2.53 -16.14 -6.00
CA ILE A 19 1.69 -16.16 -7.20
C ILE A 19 2.20 -15.13 -8.20
N SER A 20 2.47 -15.58 -9.44
CA SER A 20 2.84 -14.73 -10.57
C SER A 20 1.65 -13.97 -11.15
N LEU A 21 1.91 -13.07 -12.10
CA LEU A 21 0.89 -12.59 -13.01
C LEU A 21 0.39 -13.75 -13.90
N VAL A 22 -0.84 -13.59 -14.40
CA VAL A 22 -1.43 -14.57 -15.33
C VAL A 22 -0.61 -14.60 -16.62
N PHE A 23 -0.33 -15.79 -17.12
CA PHE A 23 0.34 -16.00 -18.41
C PHE A 23 -0.46 -17.00 -19.24
N SER A 24 -0.32 -16.93 -20.56
CA SER A 24 -1.08 -17.75 -21.50
C SER A 24 -0.22 -18.60 -22.44
N LYS A 25 1.07 -18.28 -22.53
CA LYS A 25 1.99 -18.96 -23.43
C LYS A 25 3.12 -19.64 -22.67
N MET A 26 3.57 -20.79 -23.15
CA MET A 26 4.64 -21.56 -22.50
C MET A 26 6.00 -20.85 -22.47
N ASP A 27 6.28 -19.96 -23.42
CA ASP A 27 7.49 -19.14 -23.44
C ASP A 27 7.50 -18.09 -22.31
N GLU A 28 6.34 -17.78 -21.73
CA GLU A 28 6.21 -16.89 -20.57
C GLU A 28 6.40 -17.60 -19.22
N PHE A 29 6.44 -18.95 -19.19
CA PHE A 29 6.53 -19.73 -17.96
C PHE A 29 7.73 -19.36 -17.09
N TYR A 30 8.90 -19.18 -17.69
CA TYR A 30 10.09 -18.81 -16.96
C TYR A 30 9.93 -17.44 -16.25
N ARG A 31 9.32 -16.47 -16.93
CA ARG A 31 9.02 -15.15 -16.33
C ARG A 31 8.04 -15.28 -15.17
N ALA A 32 6.97 -16.07 -15.34
CA ALA A 32 6.00 -16.32 -14.28
C ALA A 32 6.66 -17.00 -13.05
N TYR A 33 7.52 -17.99 -13.29
CA TYR A 33 8.28 -18.62 -12.22
C TYR A 33 9.18 -17.62 -11.47
N GLN A 34 9.90 -16.76 -12.18
CA GLN A 34 10.72 -15.71 -11.56
C GLN A 34 9.86 -14.74 -10.74
N GLN A 35 8.70 -14.33 -11.23
CA GLN A 35 7.78 -13.47 -10.50
C GLN A 35 7.30 -14.11 -9.19
N ALA A 36 6.86 -15.37 -9.23
CA ALA A 36 6.41 -16.09 -8.05
C ALA A 36 7.54 -16.27 -7.00
N ARG A 37 8.76 -16.49 -7.46
CA ARG A 37 9.95 -16.54 -6.59
C ARG A 37 10.29 -15.18 -6.00
N THR A 38 10.27 -14.13 -6.80
CA THR A 38 10.58 -12.76 -6.36
C THR A 38 9.64 -12.29 -5.27
N VAL A 39 8.35 -12.58 -5.36
CA VAL A 39 7.41 -12.15 -4.32
C VAL A 39 7.68 -12.84 -2.97
N LEU A 40 8.11 -14.09 -2.95
CA LEU A 40 8.54 -14.77 -1.73
C LEU A 40 9.81 -14.13 -1.13
N GLU A 41 10.78 -13.77 -1.98
CA GLU A 41 11.99 -13.05 -1.55
C GLU A 41 11.65 -11.68 -0.95
N TRP A 42 10.67 -10.96 -1.51
CA TRP A 42 10.18 -9.70 -0.97
C TRP A 42 9.52 -9.88 0.41
N ASN A 43 8.70 -10.92 0.58
CA ASN A 43 8.06 -11.18 1.87
C ASN A 43 9.08 -11.33 3.01
N HIS A 44 10.25 -11.90 2.75
CA HIS A 44 11.33 -12.02 3.73
C HIS A 44 12.07 -10.70 4.00
N ARG A 45 12.04 -9.75 3.07
CA ARG A 45 12.71 -8.44 3.21
C ARG A 45 11.85 -7.40 3.93
N ILE A 46 10.52 -7.54 3.86
CA ILE A 46 9.61 -6.60 4.50
C ILE A 46 9.61 -6.85 6.01
N PRO A 47 9.95 -5.84 6.83
CA PRO A 47 9.86 -5.94 8.28
C PRO A 47 8.44 -6.29 8.75
N ASP A 48 8.32 -7.13 9.78
CA ASP A 48 7.01 -7.65 10.22
C ASP A 48 6.06 -6.54 10.72
N ASN A 49 6.59 -5.45 11.28
CA ASN A 49 5.81 -4.29 11.65
C ASN A 49 5.20 -3.57 10.43
N LEU A 50 5.87 -3.59 9.28
CA LEU A 50 5.39 -3.00 8.05
C LEU A 50 4.45 -3.93 7.25
N LYS A 51 4.56 -5.25 7.41
CA LYS A 51 3.67 -6.22 6.73
C LYS A 51 2.20 -5.94 7.01
N LYS A 52 1.87 -5.51 8.23
CA LYS A 52 0.49 -5.16 8.62
C LYS A 52 0.02 -3.85 7.98
N GLU A 53 0.92 -2.88 7.79
CA GLU A 53 0.63 -1.60 7.17
C GLU A 53 0.50 -1.71 5.65
N ILE A 54 1.33 -2.58 5.03
CA ILE A 54 1.40 -2.80 3.58
C ILE A 54 0.29 -3.75 3.09
N SER A 55 -0.41 -4.44 3.98
CA SER A 55 -1.50 -5.33 3.60
C SER A 55 -2.63 -4.57 2.89
N TRP A 56 -2.60 -4.64 1.57
CA TRP A 56 -3.45 -3.91 0.62
C TRP A 56 -4.92 -4.25 0.70
N ASP A 57 -5.24 -5.39 1.25
CA ASP A 57 -6.60 -5.87 1.28
C ASP A 57 -6.99 -6.32 2.68
N GLN A 58 -7.40 -5.33 3.50
CA GLN A 58 -8.02 -5.63 4.79
C GLN A 58 -9.27 -6.52 4.66
N ARG A 59 -9.76 -6.74 3.43
CA ARG A 59 -10.88 -7.63 3.12
C ARG A 59 -10.52 -9.11 3.21
N TYR A 60 -9.22 -9.46 3.16
CA TYR A 60 -8.75 -10.85 3.20
C TYR A 60 -7.70 -11.10 4.30
N PRO A 61 -8.04 -10.89 5.58
CA PRO A 61 -7.09 -11.00 6.70
C PRO A 61 -6.55 -12.43 6.91
N MET A 62 -7.08 -13.42 6.21
CA MET A 62 -6.71 -14.84 6.37
C MET A 62 -5.63 -15.33 5.40
N GLU A 63 -5.16 -14.49 4.46
CA GLU A 63 -4.24 -14.92 3.40
C GLU A 63 -2.78 -14.51 3.64
N HIS A 64 -2.33 -14.39 4.89
CA HIS A 64 -0.95 -13.99 5.21
C HIS A 64 0.16 -14.89 4.62
N GLN A 65 -0.20 -16.01 4.02
CA GLN A 65 0.73 -16.95 3.40
C GLN A 65 0.67 -16.96 1.86
N ILE A 66 -0.23 -16.17 1.28
CA ILE A 66 -0.36 -16.03 -0.18
C ILE A 66 0.15 -14.65 -0.58
N HIS A 67 1.24 -14.64 -1.33
CA HIS A 67 1.92 -13.43 -1.79
C HIS A 67 1.78 -13.32 -3.31
N ARG A 68 1.22 -12.21 -3.80
CA ARG A 68 0.97 -11.99 -5.24
C ARG A 68 1.98 -11.02 -5.82
N TYR A 69 2.55 -11.35 -6.97
CA TYR A 69 3.50 -10.47 -7.64
C TYR A 69 2.89 -9.09 -7.96
N SER A 70 1.59 -9.04 -8.27
CA SER A 70 0.87 -7.77 -8.49
C SER A 70 0.91 -6.81 -7.28
N GLU A 71 1.16 -7.32 -6.08
CA GLU A 71 1.27 -6.52 -4.86
C GLU A 71 2.62 -5.83 -4.73
N ILE A 72 3.67 -6.43 -5.31
CA ILE A 72 5.05 -5.93 -5.21
C ILE A 72 5.59 -5.34 -6.52
N GLU A 73 4.83 -5.42 -7.61
CA GLU A 73 5.27 -5.01 -8.95
C GLU A 73 5.78 -3.57 -8.98
N PHE A 74 5.10 -2.66 -8.28
CA PHE A 74 5.54 -1.28 -8.14
C PHE A 74 6.89 -1.19 -7.43
N TYR A 75 7.11 -1.92 -6.36
CA TYR A 75 8.37 -1.90 -5.60
C TYR A 75 9.51 -2.53 -6.39
N GLU A 76 9.23 -3.59 -7.17
CA GLU A 76 10.20 -4.17 -8.09
C GLU A 76 10.62 -3.17 -9.18
N MET A 77 9.70 -2.34 -9.67
CA MET A 77 10.02 -1.24 -10.58
C MET A 77 10.92 -0.21 -9.89
N MET A 78 10.61 0.18 -8.66
CA MET A 78 11.42 1.13 -7.89
C MET A 78 12.81 0.61 -7.59
N ASN A 79 12.99 -0.71 -7.39
CA ASN A 79 14.30 -1.33 -7.20
C ASN A 79 15.27 -1.18 -8.40
N LYS A 80 14.76 -0.82 -9.58
CA LYS A 80 15.60 -0.55 -10.75
C LYS A 80 16.20 0.86 -10.75
N ILE A 81 15.77 1.72 -9.83
CA ILE A 81 16.25 3.09 -9.69
C ILE A 81 17.61 3.07 -8.99
N LYS A 82 18.60 3.75 -9.57
CA LYS A 82 19.99 3.73 -9.07
C LYS A 82 20.16 4.54 -7.77
N GLU A 83 19.37 5.59 -7.59
CA GLU A 83 19.43 6.52 -6.46
C GLU A 83 18.07 6.58 -5.77
N PRO A 84 17.69 5.50 -5.03
CA PRO A 84 16.36 5.40 -4.46
C PRO A 84 16.08 6.48 -3.40
N GLU A 85 17.10 7.05 -2.76
CA GLU A 85 16.98 8.16 -1.82
C GLU A 85 16.38 9.42 -2.46
N LYS A 86 16.61 9.63 -3.76
CA LYS A 86 16.03 10.75 -4.51
C LYS A 86 14.52 10.59 -4.78
N LEU A 87 13.96 9.42 -4.53
CA LEU A 87 12.52 9.21 -4.66
C LEU A 87 11.71 10.05 -3.67
N ALA A 88 12.32 10.45 -2.57
CA ALA A 88 11.71 11.37 -1.61
C ALA A 88 11.32 12.72 -2.23
N ASP A 89 12.07 13.20 -3.23
CA ASP A 89 11.79 14.45 -3.95
C ASP A 89 10.49 14.41 -4.76
N TYR A 90 9.99 13.22 -5.05
CA TYR A 90 8.74 13.01 -5.81
C TYR A 90 7.51 12.81 -4.93
N ILE A 91 7.66 12.86 -3.61
CA ILE A 91 6.53 12.79 -2.68
C ILE A 91 5.75 14.10 -2.74
N HIS A 92 4.44 13.99 -2.98
CA HIS A 92 3.58 15.17 -3.09
C HIS A 92 3.58 16.00 -1.80
N PRO A 93 3.76 17.33 -1.87
CA PRO A 93 3.93 18.18 -0.68
C PRO A 93 2.76 18.16 0.31
N ALA A 94 1.57 17.74 -0.12
CA ALA A 94 0.42 17.57 0.77
C ALA A 94 0.69 16.57 1.89
N LEU A 95 1.39 15.45 1.59
CA LEU A 95 1.69 14.42 2.58
C LEU A 95 2.56 14.97 3.71
N TYR A 96 3.57 15.77 3.39
CA TYR A 96 4.40 16.44 4.39
C TYR A 96 3.60 17.40 5.27
N ARG A 97 2.72 18.20 4.62
CA ARG A 97 1.90 19.16 5.37
C ARG A 97 0.95 18.47 6.33
N LEU A 98 0.30 17.40 5.87
CA LEU A 98 -0.62 16.62 6.70
C LEU A 98 0.12 15.92 7.85
N ASN A 99 1.23 15.24 7.56
CA ASN A 99 2.03 14.56 8.58
C ASN A 99 2.52 15.54 9.65
N LYS A 100 3.06 16.70 9.24
CA LYS A 100 3.51 17.75 10.16
C LYS A 100 2.36 18.32 11.01
N TYR A 101 1.19 18.45 10.44
CA TYR A 101 0.00 18.88 11.16
C TYR A 101 -0.43 17.84 12.18
N ASP A 102 -0.50 16.58 11.81
CA ASP A 102 -0.88 15.47 12.69
C ASP A 102 0.07 15.34 13.88
N GLN A 103 1.39 15.41 13.64
CA GLN A 103 2.39 15.40 14.71
C GLN A 103 2.20 16.52 15.76
N ARG A 104 1.69 17.68 15.35
CA ARG A 104 1.48 18.84 16.24
C ARG A 104 0.16 18.81 16.98
N THR A 105 -0.86 18.17 16.41
CA THR A 105 -2.24 18.25 16.88
C THR A 105 -2.81 16.94 17.39
N GLY A 106 -2.12 15.83 17.15
CA GLY A 106 -2.61 14.49 17.46
C GLY A 106 -3.77 14.04 16.57
N ASN A 107 -3.97 14.70 15.42
CA ASN A 107 -4.95 14.28 14.42
C ASN A 107 -4.40 13.13 13.55
N GLU A 108 -5.26 12.58 12.71
CA GLU A 108 -4.95 11.45 11.81
C GLU A 108 -5.36 11.76 10.37
N LEU A 109 -5.08 12.99 9.92
CA LEU A 109 -5.48 13.44 8.58
C LEU A 109 -4.69 12.71 7.48
N TYR A 110 -3.40 12.46 7.71
CA TYR A 110 -2.55 11.69 6.81
C TYR A 110 -3.13 10.29 6.57
N HIS A 111 -3.41 9.55 7.64
CA HIS A 111 -4.01 8.21 7.55
C HIS A 111 -5.44 8.26 6.99
N THR A 112 -6.22 9.29 7.33
CA THR A 112 -7.57 9.46 6.77
C THR A 112 -7.52 9.64 5.25
N LEU A 113 -6.58 10.43 4.71
CA LEU A 113 -6.42 10.60 3.27
C LEU A 113 -6.00 9.28 2.60
N GLU A 114 -5.08 8.54 3.20
CA GLU A 114 -4.64 7.24 2.70
C GLU A 114 -5.81 6.28 2.53
N VAL A 115 -6.59 6.05 3.59
CA VAL A 115 -7.76 5.16 3.57
C VAL A 115 -8.82 5.67 2.60
N TYR A 116 -9.05 6.97 2.53
CA TYR A 116 -10.02 7.56 1.59
C TYR A 116 -9.67 7.28 0.12
N LEU A 117 -8.39 7.43 -0.22
CA LEU A 117 -7.90 7.09 -1.56
C LEU A 117 -7.99 5.57 -1.81
N GLN A 118 -7.65 4.71 -0.86
CA GLN A 118 -7.79 3.25 -0.97
C GLN A 118 -9.23 2.82 -1.21
N CYS A 119 -10.19 3.50 -0.59
CA CYS A 119 -11.63 3.26 -0.77
C CYS A 119 -12.22 3.89 -2.05
N PHE A 120 -11.40 4.39 -2.97
CA PHE A 120 -11.87 5.03 -4.20
C PHE A 120 -12.93 6.12 -3.94
N HIS A 121 -12.66 6.98 -2.95
CA HIS A 121 -13.53 8.08 -2.53
C HIS A 121 -14.89 7.64 -1.93
N ASN A 122 -15.02 6.38 -1.54
CA ASN A 122 -16.23 5.87 -0.89
C ASN A 122 -16.27 6.30 0.59
N ASN A 123 -16.98 7.39 0.87
CA ASN A 123 -17.09 7.94 2.24
C ASN A 123 -17.62 6.93 3.26
N LYS A 124 -18.58 6.07 2.87
CA LYS A 124 -19.17 5.08 3.78
C LYS A 124 -18.14 4.02 4.18
N GLU A 125 -17.42 3.50 3.20
CA GLU A 125 -16.37 2.49 3.41
C GLU A 125 -15.20 3.08 4.21
N THR A 126 -14.75 4.29 3.84
CA THR A 126 -13.71 5.02 4.57
C THR A 126 -14.08 5.22 6.05
N ALA A 127 -15.28 5.69 6.34
CA ALA A 127 -15.75 5.89 7.72
C ALA A 127 -15.81 4.59 8.51
N ASN A 128 -16.23 3.49 7.86
CA ASN A 128 -16.26 2.16 8.47
C ASN A 128 -14.86 1.65 8.80
N ILE A 129 -13.90 1.74 7.87
CA ILE A 129 -12.51 1.29 8.09
C ILE A 129 -11.86 2.08 9.21
N LEU A 130 -12.05 3.42 9.22
CA LEU A 130 -11.51 4.30 10.25
C LEU A 130 -12.28 4.23 11.59
N CYS A 131 -13.39 3.46 11.66
CA CYS A 131 -14.26 3.37 12.84
C CYS A 131 -14.74 4.75 13.33
N ILE A 132 -15.05 5.69 12.42
CA ILE A 132 -15.53 7.04 12.74
C ILE A 132 -16.91 7.33 12.15
N HIS A 133 -17.60 8.32 12.74
CA HIS A 133 -18.89 8.76 12.20
C HIS A 133 -18.68 9.55 10.89
N ARG A 134 -19.65 9.46 9.96
CA ARG A 134 -19.60 10.17 8.67
C ARG A 134 -19.35 11.68 8.77
N ASN A 135 -19.87 12.33 9.81
CA ASN A 135 -19.68 13.76 10.02
C ASN A 135 -18.22 14.07 10.43
N SER A 136 -17.60 13.17 11.21
CA SER A 136 -16.18 13.27 11.56
C SER A 136 -15.29 13.10 10.33
N LEU A 137 -15.65 12.18 9.43
CA LEU A 137 -14.96 12.02 8.16
C LEU A 137 -15.09 13.30 7.30
N ALA A 138 -16.30 13.85 7.15
CA ALA A 138 -16.52 15.09 6.38
C ALA A 138 -15.64 16.23 6.91
N TYR A 139 -15.62 16.43 8.23
CA TYR A 139 -14.74 17.43 8.87
C TYR A 139 -13.24 17.16 8.58
N ARG A 140 -12.81 15.89 8.70
CA ARG A 140 -11.41 15.52 8.39
C ARG A 140 -11.08 15.80 6.92
N MET A 141 -12.00 15.50 5.98
CA MET A 141 -11.79 15.75 4.54
C MET A 141 -11.68 17.25 4.23
N GLU A 142 -12.50 18.11 4.85
CA GLU A 142 -12.36 19.56 4.73
C GLU A 142 -10.97 20.03 5.20
N LYS A 143 -10.51 19.52 6.35
CA LYS A 143 -9.17 19.83 6.87
C LYS A 143 -8.05 19.30 5.99
N ILE A 144 -8.20 18.13 5.38
CA ILE A 144 -7.24 17.57 4.44
C ILE A 144 -7.05 18.48 3.23
N ILE A 145 -8.14 19.01 2.66
CA ILE A 145 -8.09 19.93 1.53
C ILE A 145 -7.44 21.27 1.94
N GLU A 146 -7.84 21.80 3.11
CA GLU A 146 -7.32 23.08 3.63
C GLU A 146 -5.80 23.02 3.88
N ILE A 147 -5.34 21.99 4.58
CA ILE A 147 -3.93 21.86 5.03
C ILE A 147 -3.07 21.26 3.92
N GLY A 148 -3.57 20.22 3.26
CA GLY A 148 -2.90 19.53 2.15
C GLY A 148 -2.74 20.43 0.92
N LYS A 149 -3.63 21.40 0.73
CA LYS A 149 -3.64 22.27 -0.46
C LYS A 149 -3.58 21.46 -1.76
N ALA A 150 -4.33 20.38 -1.81
CA ALA A 150 -4.41 19.47 -2.94
C ALA A 150 -5.86 19.36 -3.40
N ASP A 151 -6.08 19.49 -4.70
CA ASP A 151 -7.40 19.27 -5.30
C ASP A 151 -7.57 17.76 -5.54
N LEU A 152 -8.38 17.12 -4.70
CA LEU A 152 -8.67 15.69 -4.82
C LEU A 152 -9.59 15.35 -6.01
N ASN A 153 -10.16 16.34 -6.68
CA ASN A 153 -10.96 16.14 -7.90
C ASN A 153 -10.09 16.20 -9.17
N ASP A 154 -8.85 16.68 -9.08
CA ASP A 154 -7.91 16.64 -10.19
C ASP A 154 -7.28 15.23 -10.30
N PRO A 155 -7.50 14.51 -11.42
CA PRO A 155 -7.00 13.15 -11.60
C PRO A 155 -5.47 13.04 -11.49
N MET A 156 -4.72 14.06 -11.89
CA MET A 156 -3.27 14.04 -11.80
C MET A 156 -2.82 14.19 -10.34
N THR A 157 -3.43 15.10 -9.60
CA THR A 157 -3.18 15.26 -8.16
C THR A 157 -3.49 13.98 -7.39
N GLU A 158 -4.62 13.33 -7.69
CA GLU A 158 -4.98 12.05 -7.08
C GLU A 158 -3.92 10.97 -7.39
N PHE A 159 -3.52 10.84 -8.65
CA PHE A 159 -2.49 9.90 -9.06
C PHE A 159 -1.17 10.15 -8.32
N LEU A 160 -0.72 11.40 -8.24
CA LEU A 160 0.51 11.76 -7.55
C LEU A 160 0.43 11.49 -6.04
N LEU A 161 -0.72 11.69 -5.41
CA LEU A 161 -0.93 11.35 -3.99
C LEU A 161 -0.85 9.83 -3.77
N ARG A 162 -1.53 9.02 -4.59
CA ARG A 162 -1.46 7.55 -4.53
C ARG A 162 -0.03 7.04 -4.73
N MET A 163 0.66 7.58 -5.73
CA MET A 163 2.07 7.26 -5.98
C MET A 163 2.94 7.65 -4.76
N SER A 164 2.69 8.81 -4.16
CA SER A 164 3.44 9.29 -3.01
C SER A 164 3.32 8.37 -1.79
N PHE A 165 2.12 7.87 -1.48
CA PHE A 165 1.95 6.86 -0.43
C PHE A 165 2.78 5.61 -0.71
N LYS A 166 2.81 5.15 -1.97
CA LYS A 166 3.62 4.02 -2.38
C LYS A 166 5.13 4.26 -2.28
N LEU A 167 5.57 5.48 -2.61
CA LEU A 167 6.97 5.85 -2.45
C LEU A 167 7.36 5.87 -0.97
N VAL A 168 6.51 6.41 -0.10
CA VAL A 168 6.74 6.41 1.35
C VAL A 168 6.86 4.98 1.89
N GLU A 169 5.97 4.07 1.49
CA GLU A 169 6.06 2.65 1.85
C GLU A 169 7.38 2.02 1.37
N TYR A 170 7.75 2.24 0.11
CA TYR A 170 8.99 1.71 -0.45
C TYR A 170 10.22 2.21 0.31
N LEU A 171 10.29 3.52 0.61
CA LEU A 171 11.39 4.10 1.37
C LEU A 171 11.49 3.51 2.78
N LYS A 172 10.36 3.31 3.46
CA LYS A 172 10.30 2.61 4.76
C LYS A 172 10.83 1.17 4.67
N ILE A 173 10.43 0.40 3.65
CA ILE A 173 10.91 -0.98 3.44
C ILE A 173 12.42 -1.01 3.22
N ARG A 174 12.99 0.02 2.61
CA ARG A 174 14.41 0.15 2.32
C ARG A 174 15.21 0.76 3.47
N ASP A 175 14.55 1.12 4.58
CA ASP A 175 15.15 1.83 5.71
C ASP A 175 15.86 3.12 5.26
N LEU A 176 15.21 3.83 4.33
CA LEU A 176 15.67 5.10 3.81
C LEU A 176 14.91 6.24 4.50
N ASP A 177 15.63 7.33 4.76
CA ASP A 177 15.07 8.50 5.42
C ASP A 177 13.87 9.06 4.66
N LEU A 178 12.81 9.36 5.41
CA LEU A 178 11.69 10.15 4.94
C LEU A 178 12.01 11.61 5.25
N PRO A 179 11.85 12.51 4.28
CA PRO A 179 12.09 13.93 4.49
C PRO A 179 11.11 14.61 5.43
#